data_6755f6fd41ecd90894c7dbbe3bd94a12
#
_entry.id   6755f6fd41ecd90894c7dbbe3bd94a12
#
_cell.length_a   1.000
_cell.length_b   1.000
_cell.length_c   1.000
_cell.angle_alpha   90.00
_cell.angle_beta   90.00
_cell.angle_gamma   90.00
#
_symmetry.space_group_name_H-M   'P 1'
#
loop_
_entity.id
_entity.type
_entity.pdbx_description
1 polymer ?
#
loop_
_entity_poly.entity_id
_entity_poly.type
_entity_poly.pdbx_seq_one_letter_code
_entity_poly.pdbx_strand_id
1 'polypeptide(L)' 'MKLENEAELGNTRKLLEELQAQIARAKSRPQTPENAESLQSLVRTANQLREVIVRYQSVLRRQAP' A
#
# COMPACT_ATOMS: atom_id res chain seq x y z
N MET A 1 9.53 -6.12 3.94
CA MET A 1 9.46 -4.92 4.78
C MET A 1 8.77 -5.23 6.09
N LYS A 2 9.34 -4.80 7.18
CA LYS A 2 8.81 -5.03 8.53
C LYS A 2 8.64 -3.70 9.24
N LEU A 3 7.47 -3.46 9.80
CA LEU A 3 7.20 -2.25 10.58
C LEU A 3 7.61 -2.47 12.03
N GLU A 4 8.38 -1.54 12.57
CA GLU A 4 8.92 -1.65 13.92
C GLU A 4 8.26 -0.71 14.93
N ASN A 5 7.59 0.35 14.46
CA ASN A 5 6.97 1.33 15.35
C ASN A 5 5.81 2.05 14.66
N GLU A 6 5.07 2.83 15.45
CA GLU A 6 3.90 3.57 14.97
C GLU A 6 4.24 4.67 13.96
N ALA A 7 5.43 5.26 14.06
CA ALA A 7 5.86 6.27 13.09
C ALA A 7 6.00 5.65 11.70
N GLU A 8 6.60 4.46 11.62
CA GLU A 8 6.70 3.73 10.36
C GLU A 8 5.32 3.34 9.83
N LEU A 9 4.42 2.92 10.71
CA LEU A 9 3.03 2.62 10.34
C LEU A 9 2.36 3.84 9.72
N GLY A 10 2.49 5.01 10.37
CA GLY A 10 1.92 6.26 9.85
C GLY A 10 2.48 6.63 8.49
N ASN A 11 3.80 6.52 8.30
CA ASN A 11 4.46 6.80 7.02
C ASN A 11 4.00 5.81 5.93
N THR A 12 3.85 4.54 6.29
CA THR A 12 3.40 3.52 5.36
C THR A 12 1.96 3.76 4.92
N ARG A 13 1.09 4.18 5.85
CA ARG A 13 -0.30 4.54 5.51
C ARG A 13 -0.37 5.73 4.56
N LYS A 14 0.46 6.76 4.78
CA LYS A 14 0.52 7.91 3.88
C LYS A 14 0.97 7.49 2.48
N LEU A 15 1.99 6.65 2.40
CA LEU A 15 2.45 6.14 1.12
C LEU A 15 1.36 5.34 0.42
N LEU A 16 0.61 4.52 1.16
CA LEU A 16 -0.51 3.78 0.61
C LEU A 16 -1.59 4.70 0.06
N GLU A 17 -1.93 5.78 0.79
CA GLU A 17 -2.90 6.77 0.31
C GLU A 17 -2.44 7.43 -0.99
N GLU A 18 -1.16 7.79 -1.09
CA GLU A 18 -0.59 8.36 -2.31
C GLU A 18 -0.66 7.38 -3.47
N LEU A 19 -0.35 6.11 -3.22
CA LEU A 19 -0.46 5.07 -4.24
C LEU A 19 -1.90 4.87 -4.70
N GLN A 20 -2.85 4.89 -3.78
CA GLN A 20 -4.27 4.77 -4.11
C GLN A 20 -4.73 5.93 -4.99
N ALA A 21 -4.26 7.15 -4.72
CA ALA A 21 -4.56 8.31 -5.55
C ALA A 21 -3.95 8.15 -6.95
N GLN A 22 -2.73 7.65 -7.05
CA GLN A 22 -2.08 7.38 -8.34
C GLN A 22 -2.82 6.30 -9.12
N ILE A 23 -3.27 5.24 -8.44
CA ILE A 23 -4.07 4.17 -9.06
C ILE A 23 -5.36 4.74 -9.64
N ALA A 24 -6.07 5.58 -8.88
CA ALA A 24 -7.30 6.21 -9.34
C ALA A 24 -7.06 7.04 -10.61
N ARG A 25 -5.97 7.82 -10.65
CA ARG A 25 -5.61 8.59 -11.83
C ARG A 25 -5.25 7.69 -13.01
N ALA A 26 -4.52 6.61 -12.75
CA ALA A 26 -4.12 5.68 -13.80
C ALA A 26 -5.32 4.97 -14.42
N LYS A 27 -6.35 4.67 -13.61
CA LYS A 27 -7.58 4.05 -14.10
C LYS A 27 -8.37 4.96 -15.02
N SER A 28 -8.26 6.28 -14.86
CA SER A 28 -8.97 7.24 -15.70
C SER A 28 -8.25 7.52 -17.02
N ARG A 29 -7.03 7.00 -17.21
CA ARG A 29 -6.27 7.14 -18.45
C ARG A 29 -6.65 6.06 -19.46
N PRO A 30 -6.41 6.31 -20.78
CA PRO A 30 -6.63 5.26 -21.77
C PRO A 30 -5.83 4.00 -21.43
N GLN A 31 -6.45 2.83 -21.62
CA GLN A 31 -5.82 1.54 -21.28
C GLN A 31 -4.92 1.08 -22.44
N THR A 32 -3.73 1.65 -22.53
CA THR A 32 -2.67 1.15 -23.40
C THR A 32 -1.88 0.06 -22.68
N PRO A 33 -1.12 -0.81 -23.39
CA PRO A 33 -0.30 -1.80 -22.72
C PRO A 33 0.67 -1.21 -21.70
N GLU A 34 1.26 -0.05 -22.00
CA GLU A 34 2.18 0.64 -21.09
C GLU A 34 1.46 1.13 -19.83
N ASN A 35 0.28 1.72 -20.00
CA ASN A 35 -0.51 2.20 -18.87
C ASN A 35 -1.01 1.03 -18.00
N ALA A 36 -1.36 -0.10 -18.62
CA ALA A 36 -1.79 -1.29 -17.91
C ALA A 36 -0.66 -1.86 -17.04
N GLU A 37 0.57 -1.90 -17.55
CA GLU A 37 1.73 -2.36 -16.79
C GLU A 37 2.02 -1.44 -15.60
N SER A 38 1.97 -0.13 -15.82
CA SER A 38 2.16 0.85 -14.74
C SER A 38 1.11 0.69 -13.66
N LEU A 39 -0.15 0.50 -14.05
CA LEU A 39 -1.24 0.27 -13.11
C LEU A 39 -1.03 -1.00 -12.30
N GLN A 40 -0.63 -2.09 -12.93
CA GLN A 40 -0.34 -3.34 -12.23
C GLN A 40 0.77 -3.18 -11.20
N SER A 41 1.84 -2.46 -11.54
CA SER A 41 2.94 -2.18 -10.61
C SER A 41 2.46 -1.41 -9.38
N LEU A 42 1.62 -0.40 -9.59
CA LEU A 42 1.05 0.40 -8.50
C LEU A 42 0.17 -0.47 -7.60
N VAL A 43 -0.68 -1.30 -8.18
CA VAL A 43 -1.56 -2.20 -7.44
C VAL A 43 -0.77 -3.21 -6.61
N ARG A 44 0.29 -3.80 -7.18
CA ARG A 44 1.15 -4.73 -6.44
C ARG A 44 1.80 -4.07 -5.25
N THR A 45 2.36 -2.88 -5.44
CA THR A 45 3.00 -2.13 -4.37
C THR A 45 1.99 -1.79 -3.27
N ALA A 46 0.80 -1.32 -3.64
CA ALA A 46 -0.25 -1.01 -2.69
C ALA A 46 -0.67 -2.25 -1.89
N ASN A 47 -0.80 -3.41 -2.55
CA ASN A 47 -1.15 -4.65 -1.87
C ASN A 47 -0.07 -5.09 -0.89
N GLN A 48 1.20 -4.95 -1.24
CA GLN A 48 2.32 -5.25 -0.34
C GLN A 48 2.29 -4.37 0.90
N LEU A 49 2.02 -3.08 0.73
CA LEU A 49 1.91 -2.15 1.86
C LEU A 49 0.73 -2.50 2.77
N ARG A 50 -0.41 -2.88 2.20
CA ARG A 50 -1.57 -3.33 2.97
C ARG A 50 -1.25 -4.57 3.80
N GLU A 51 -0.56 -5.54 3.22
CA GLU A 51 -0.15 -6.75 3.94
C GLU A 51 0.78 -6.43 5.11
N VAL A 52 1.74 -5.53 4.89
CA VAL A 52 2.67 -5.10 5.94
C VAL A 52 1.90 -4.45 7.09
N ILE A 53 0.95 -3.58 6.78
CA ILE A 53 0.11 -2.91 7.79
C ILE A 53 -0.71 -3.93 8.57
N VAL A 54 -1.35 -4.86 7.90
CA VAL A 54 -2.17 -5.89 8.54
C VAL A 54 -1.33 -6.77 9.46
N ARG A 55 -0.14 -7.17 9.03
CA ARG A 55 0.78 -7.96 9.86
C ARG A 55 1.19 -7.21 11.12
N TYR A 56 1.51 -5.93 10.98
CA TYR A 56 1.87 -5.10 12.12
C TYR A 56 0.72 -5.02 13.13
N GLN A 57 -0.48 -4.75 12.65
CA GLN A 57 -1.68 -4.67 13.49
C GLN A 57 -1.98 -6.02 14.17
N SER A 58 -1.78 -7.13 13.47
CA SER A 58 -1.98 -8.46 14.04
C SER A 58 -1.00 -8.74 15.17
N VAL A 59 0.27 -8.33 15.02
CA VAL A 59 1.29 -8.49 16.07
C VAL A 59 0.89 -7.66 17.30
N LEU A 60 0.44 -6.42 17.11
CA LEU A 60 -0.01 -5.59 18.22
C LEU A 60 -1.19 -6.21 18.97
N ARG A 61 -2.15 -6.79 18.25
CA ARG A 61 -3.29 -7.46 18.88
C ARG A 61 -2.86 -8.66 19.73
N ARG A 62 -1.87 -9.42 19.25
CA ARG A 62 -1.34 -10.57 20.00
C ARG A 62 -0.60 -10.17 21.26
N GLN A 63 0.01 -8.97 21.26
CA GLN A 63 0.74 -8.45 22.40
C GLN A 63 -0.15 -7.73 23.40
N ALA A 64 -1.37 -7.40 23.02
CA ALA A 64 -2.32 -6.75 23.92
C ALA A 64 -2.73 -7.72 25.03
N PRO A 65 -2.76 -7.26 26.30
CA PRO A 65 -3.19 -8.09 27.41
C PRO A 65 -4.67 -8.45 27.34
#